data_810c34afde3d6e2560ecdae0c5ef8440
#
_entry.id   810c34afde3d6e2560ecdae0c5ef8440
#
_cell.length_a   1.000
_cell.length_b   1.000
_cell.length_c   1.000
_cell.angle_alpha   90.00
_cell.angle_beta   90.00
_cell.angle_gamma   90.00
#
_symmetry.space_group_name_H-M   'P 1'
#
loop_
_entity.id
_entity.type
_entity.pdbx_description
1 polymer ?
#
loop_
_entity_poly.entity_id
_entity_poly.type
_entity_poly.pdbx_seq_one_letter_code
_entity_poly.pdbx_strand_id
1 'polypeptide(L)'
;MSMMANNAGIQVLPFYLLCDESGSMSGAPIQAVNEGLQKIWTELIKSPAVSDKARVSVISFSDTAEVLVPLTDLQLLTSMPGCQTKGGTNFGNAFRKMKQVIDSDVMNLKAQQMKVIRPVVFFMSDGEPTDAGWQQAHAELTDPNYAFRPHIMSFGIGSADGQTINDVATEVGRGVQRQAYLALDGFAPEKIIAEIIHLFIATIIGSTQKAGGGMNIPMPEASALLSIGLKPAVPQVSLDVI
;
A
#
# COMPACT_ATOMS: atom_id res chain seq x y z
N MET A 1 13.23 -14.17 32.64
CA MET A 1 14.17 -13.39 31.85
C MET A 1 13.90 -13.69 30.40
N SER A 2 13.22 -12.78 29.71
CA SER A 2 13.00 -12.89 28.25
C SER A 2 14.32 -12.66 27.56
N MET A 3 14.83 -13.64 26.80
CA MET A 3 15.94 -13.42 25.88
C MET A 3 15.47 -12.38 24.87
N MET A 4 15.93 -11.15 24.99
CA MET A 4 15.82 -10.17 23.93
C MET A 4 16.59 -10.75 22.73
N ALA A 5 15.89 -11.15 21.68
CA ALA A 5 16.53 -11.56 20.45
C ALA A 5 17.42 -10.39 20.00
N ASN A 6 18.66 -10.66 19.67
CA ASN A 6 19.60 -9.65 19.17
C ASN A 6 19.20 -9.28 17.74
N ASN A 7 18.33 -8.28 17.59
CA ASN A 7 17.81 -7.79 16.32
C ASN A 7 18.77 -6.81 15.62
N ALA A 8 19.97 -6.58 16.20
CA ALA A 8 20.92 -5.59 15.70
C ALA A 8 21.30 -5.87 14.24
N GLY A 9 21.00 -4.92 13.36
CA GLY A 9 21.33 -4.99 11.94
C GLY A 9 20.36 -5.78 11.06
N ILE A 10 19.34 -6.42 11.62
CA ILE A 10 18.29 -7.07 10.82
C ILE A 10 17.57 -5.99 9.98
N GLN A 11 17.53 -6.24 8.68
CA GLN A 11 16.83 -5.34 7.75
C GLN A 11 15.34 -5.64 7.74
N VAL A 12 14.52 -4.61 7.94
CA VAL A 12 13.06 -4.71 7.94
C VAL A 12 12.46 -3.84 6.84
N LEU A 13 11.52 -4.41 6.14
CA LEU A 13 10.76 -3.81 5.04
C LEU A 13 9.30 -3.61 5.50
N PRO A 14 8.90 -2.38 5.88
CA PRO A 14 7.52 -2.11 6.26
C PRO A 14 6.63 -1.93 5.03
N PHE A 15 5.54 -2.69 4.97
CA PHE A 15 4.50 -2.61 3.96
C PHE A 15 3.17 -2.26 4.59
N TYR A 16 2.47 -1.32 3.99
CA TYR A 16 1.15 -0.87 4.44
C TYR A 16 0.14 -1.02 3.30
N LEU A 17 -0.99 -1.63 3.60
CA LEU A 17 -2.16 -1.62 2.74
C LEU A 17 -3.16 -0.62 3.33
N LEU A 18 -3.48 0.43 2.59
CA LEU A 18 -4.42 1.49 2.96
C LEU A 18 -5.65 1.36 2.09
N CYS A 19 -6.71 0.79 2.66
CA CYS A 19 -7.91 0.38 1.96
C CYS A 19 -9.08 1.32 2.24
N ASP A 20 -9.72 1.78 1.18
CA ASP A 20 -11.02 2.43 1.26
C ASP A 20 -12.10 1.43 1.70
N GLU A 21 -12.87 1.81 2.72
CA GLU A 21 -14.05 1.08 3.18
C GLU A 21 -15.30 1.99 3.19
N SER A 22 -15.29 3.03 2.36
CA SER A 22 -16.43 3.93 2.17
C SER A 22 -17.67 3.19 1.64
N GLY A 23 -18.83 3.85 1.70
CA GLY A 23 -20.10 3.25 1.30
C GLY A 23 -20.14 2.75 -0.14
N SER A 24 -19.40 3.37 -1.07
CA SER A 24 -19.27 2.96 -2.48
C SER A 24 -18.62 1.59 -2.65
N MET A 25 -17.74 1.18 -1.72
CA MET A 25 -17.13 -0.15 -1.70
C MET A 25 -18.08 -1.29 -1.33
N SER A 26 -19.37 -1.01 -1.05
CA SER A 26 -20.35 -2.01 -0.64
C SER A 26 -20.54 -3.12 -1.67
N GLY A 27 -20.78 -4.34 -1.20
CA GLY A 27 -21.03 -5.52 -2.02
C GLY A 27 -19.78 -6.24 -2.47
N ALA A 28 -19.65 -6.53 -3.75
CA ALA A 28 -18.54 -7.29 -4.31
C ALA A 28 -17.15 -6.66 -4.08
N PRO A 29 -16.96 -5.33 -4.16
CA PRO A 29 -15.64 -4.72 -3.91
C PRO A 29 -15.11 -5.00 -2.51
N ILE A 30 -15.87 -4.75 -1.45
CA ILE A 30 -15.38 -4.97 -0.08
C ILE A 30 -15.20 -6.45 0.25
N GLN A 31 -16.02 -7.34 -0.36
CA GLN A 31 -15.82 -8.78 -0.25
C GLN A 31 -14.48 -9.19 -0.88
N ALA A 32 -14.15 -8.66 -2.06
CA ALA A 32 -12.87 -8.92 -2.71
C ALA A 32 -11.67 -8.39 -1.91
N VAL A 33 -11.80 -7.23 -1.25
CA VAL A 33 -10.79 -6.74 -0.29
C VAL A 33 -10.59 -7.76 0.82
N ASN A 34 -11.67 -8.24 1.45
CA ASN A 34 -11.60 -9.18 2.56
C ASN A 34 -11.01 -10.53 2.16
N GLU A 35 -11.39 -11.06 0.98
CA GLU A 35 -10.78 -12.25 0.40
C GLU A 35 -9.28 -12.03 0.11
N GLY A 36 -8.95 -10.85 -0.41
CA GLY A 36 -7.58 -10.45 -0.65
C GLY A 36 -6.73 -10.37 0.61
N LEU A 37 -7.27 -9.83 1.71
CA LEU A 37 -6.59 -9.81 3.01
C LEU A 37 -6.27 -11.24 3.50
N GLN A 38 -7.23 -12.17 3.40
CA GLN A 38 -6.99 -13.58 3.73
C GLN A 38 -5.90 -14.18 2.84
N LYS A 39 -5.90 -13.84 1.56
CA LYS A 39 -4.89 -14.31 0.61
C LYS A 39 -3.50 -13.78 0.94
N ILE A 40 -3.36 -12.47 1.25
CA ILE A 40 -2.10 -11.88 1.72
C ILE A 40 -1.54 -12.71 2.88
N TRP A 41 -2.37 -12.95 3.90
CA TRP A 41 -1.94 -13.71 5.06
C TRP A 41 -1.50 -15.12 4.70
N THR A 42 -2.35 -15.90 4.01
CA THR A 42 -2.09 -17.30 3.68
C THR A 42 -0.92 -17.52 2.73
N GLU A 43 -0.63 -16.57 1.84
CA GLU A 43 0.49 -16.66 0.91
C GLU A 43 1.82 -16.24 1.57
N LEU A 44 1.81 -15.15 2.34
CA LEU A 44 3.05 -14.60 2.90
C LEU A 44 3.58 -15.42 4.07
N ILE A 45 2.72 -16.04 4.89
CA ILE A 45 3.18 -16.90 6.00
C ILE A 45 3.90 -18.16 5.53
N LYS A 46 3.73 -18.56 4.26
CA LYS A 46 4.42 -19.72 3.67
C LYS A 46 5.88 -19.47 3.33
N SER A 47 6.31 -18.18 3.31
CA SER A 47 7.65 -17.81 2.91
C SER A 47 8.51 -17.39 4.10
N PRO A 48 9.51 -18.19 4.52
CA PRO A 48 10.42 -17.81 5.61
C PRO A 48 11.16 -16.50 5.35
N ALA A 49 11.57 -16.25 4.10
CA ALA A 49 12.25 -15.01 3.74
C ALA A 49 11.36 -13.76 3.93
N VAL A 50 10.04 -13.90 3.82
CA VAL A 50 9.09 -12.82 4.11
C VAL A 50 9.03 -12.58 5.61
N SER A 51 8.83 -13.63 6.42
CA SER A 51 8.76 -13.51 7.88
C SER A 51 10.00 -12.87 8.49
N ASP A 52 11.18 -13.19 7.96
CA ASP A 52 12.44 -12.63 8.47
C ASP A 52 12.55 -11.12 8.24
N LYS A 53 12.04 -10.61 7.11
CA LYS A 53 12.32 -9.25 6.64
C LYS A 53 11.10 -8.35 6.53
N ALA A 54 9.95 -8.86 6.10
CA ALA A 54 8.77 -8.05 5.89
C ALA A 54 7.96 -7.88 7.18
N ARG A 55 7.36 -6.71 7.32
CA ARG A 55 6.28 -6.43 8.28
C ARG A 55 5.14 -5.83 7.51
N VAL A 56 3.94 -6.27 7.80
CA VAL A 56 2.74 -5.83 7.09
C VAL A 56 1.76 -5.19 8.06
N SER A 57 1.17 -4.10 7.65
CA SER A 57 0.08 -3.41 8.33
C SER A 57 -1.09 -3.25 7.38
N VAL A 58 -2.30 -3.30 7.91
CA VAL A 58 -3.53 -3.00 7.17
C VAL A 58 -4.25 -1.87 7.88
N ILE A 59 -4.56 -0.83 7.15
CA ILE A 59 -5.30 0.34 7.63
C ILE A 59 -6.51 0.51 6.72
N SER A 60 -7.70 0.61 7.30
CA SER A 60 -8.90 0.99 6.57
C SER A 60 -9.19 2.47 6.78
N PHE A 61 -9.88 3.08 5.82
CA PHE A 61 -10.35 4.45 5.95
C PHE A 61 -11.73 4.66 5.30
N SER A 62 -12.47 5.57 5.91
CA SER A 62 -13.74 6.12 5.44
C SER A 62 -13.85 7.58 5.91
N ASP A 63 -14.80 7.96 6.74
CA ASP A 63 -14.80 9.25 7.46
C ASP A 63 -13.62 9.36 8.44
N THR A 64 -13.21 8.22 9.01
CA THR A 64 -12.05 8.06 9.89
C THR A 64 -11.11 6.99 9.34
N ALA A 65 -9.91 6.88 9.91
CA ALA A 65 -8.97 5.83 9.55
C ALA A 65 -8.58 4.99 10.76
N GLU A 66 -8.61 3.67 10.60
CA GLU A 66 -8.39 2.68 11.67
C GLU A 66 -7.31 1.67 11.28
N VAL A 67 -6.49 1.27 12.26
CA VAL A 67 -5.49 0.22 12.08
C VAL A 67 -6.18 -1.13 12.33
N LEU A 68 -6.41 -1.89 11.28
CA LEU A 68 -6.98 -3.23 11.38
C LEU A 68 -5.92 -4.26 11.78
N VAL A 69 -4.72 -4.15 11.19
CA VAL A 69 -3.56 -4.97 11.51
C VAL A 69 -2.39 -4.05 11.82
N PRO A 70 -1.90 -3.98 13.08
CA PRO A 70 -0.66 -3.27 13.40
C PRO A 70 0.50 -3.85 12.62
N LEU A 71 1.54 -3.03 12.37
CA LEU A 71 2.72 -3.49 11.65
C LEU A 71 3.37 -4.69 12.36
N THR A 72 3.28 -5.84 11.76
CA THR A 72 3.69 -7.10 12.38
C THR A 72 4.27 -8.11 11.38
N ASP A 73 4.93 -9.14 11.91
CA ASP A 73 5.15 -10.38 11.20
C ASP A 73 3.81 -11.14 11.11
N LEU A 74 3.40 -11.46 9.90
CA LEU A 74 2.11 -12.12 9.66
C LEU A 74 2.02 -13.53 10.28
N GLN A 75 3.14 -14.17 10.60
CA GLN A 75 3.14 -15.46 11.32
C GLN A 75 2.63 -15.31 12.77
N LEU A 76 2.67 -14.09 13.32
CA LEU A 76 2.19 -13.83 14.68
C LEU A 76 0.67 -13.61 14.73
N LEU A 77 0.01 -13.46 13.58
CA LEU A 77 -1.43 -13.32 13.51
C LEU A 77 -2.13 -14.68 13.63
N THR A 78 -3.19 -14.70 14.42
CA THR A 78 -4.10 -15.87 14.54
C THR A 78 -5.24 -15.83 13.55
N SER A 79 -5.60 -14.62 13.06
CA SER A 79 -6.62 -14.39 12.04
C SER A 79 -6.38 -13.04 11.36
N MET A 80 -6.84 -12.90 10.13
CA MET A 80 -6.84 -11.63 9.42
C MET A 80 -8.20 -10.96 9.59
N PRO A 81 -8.27 -9.74 10.16
CA PRO A 81 -9.52 -8.99 10.23
C PRO A 81 -9.98 -8.54 8.84
N GLY A 82 -11.29 -8.26 8.72
CA GLY A 82 -11.87 -7.73 7.47
C GLY A 82 -12.29 -6.28 7.61
N CYS A 83 -12.41 -5.59 6.46
CA CYS A 83 -13.01 -4.27 6.33
C CYS A 83 -14.55 -4.35 6.35
N GLN A 84 -15.19 -3.29 6.82
CA GLN A 84 -16.64 -3.13 6.82
C GLN A 84 -17.02 -1.78 6.25
N THR A 85 -17.86 -1.74 5.23
CA THR A 85 -18.24 -0.48 4.58
C THR A 85 -18.98 0.45 5.50
N LYS A 86 -18.54 1.72 5.53
CA LYS A 86 -19.10 2.79 6.35
C LYS A 86 -18.69 4.17 5.83
N GLY A 87 -19.53 5.18 6.06
CA GLY A 87 -19.19 6.59 5.88
C GLY A 87 -18.81 7.00 4.46
N GLY A 88 -18.08 8.11 4.39
CA GLY A 88 -17.55 8.71 3.18
C GLY A 88 -16.09 8.34 2.91
N THR A 89 -15.38 9.17 2.12
CA THR A 89 -14.02 8.90 1.61
C THR A 89 -13.09 10.04 2.02
N ASN A 90 -12.60 10.04 3.27
CA ASN A 90 -11.77 11.11 3.81
C ASN A 90 -10.27 10.78 3.66
N PHE A 91 -9.66 11.26 2.57
CA PHE A 91 -8.23 11.05 2.28
C PHE A 91 -7.32 11.76 3.30
N GLY A 92 -7.71 12.93 3.77
CA GLY A 92 -6.91 13.67 4.74
C GLY A 92 -6.77 12.92 6.06
N ASN A 93 -7.84 12.28 6.56
CA ASN A 93 -7.78 11.43 7.73
C ASN A 93 -6.94 10.18 7.49
N ALA A 94 -7.05 9.57 6.29
CA ALA A 94 -6.24 8.43 5.89
C ALA A 94 -4.73 8.76 5.92
N PHE A 95 -4.31 9.88 5.32
CA PHE A 95 -2.90 10.29 5.26
C PHE A 95 -2.34 10.74 6.61
N ARG A 96 -3.12 11.47 7.42
CA ARG A 96 -2.72 11.82 8.80
C ARG A 96 -2.53 10.56 9.66
N LYS A 97 -3.45 9.61 9.56
CA LYS A 97 -3.34 8.34 10.27
C LYS A 97 -2.13 7.54 9.80
N MET A 98 -1.92 7.44 8.49
CA MET A 98 -0.76 6.75 7.91
C MET A 98 0.54 7.35 8.42
N LYS A 99 0.68 8.69 8.42
CA LYS A 99 1.89 9.35 8.93
C LYS A 99 2.13 9.02 10.40
N GLN A 100 1.10 9.11 11.23
CA GLN A 100 1.17 8.77 12.66
C GLN A 100 1.61 7.32 12.89
N VAL A 101 1.06 6.39 12.11
CA VAL A 101 1.39 4.95 12.21
C VAL A 101 2.84 4.72 11.78
N ILE A 102 3.26 5.27 10.64
CA ILE A 102 4.65 5.15 10.17
C ILE A 102 5.64 5.72 11.20
N ASP A 103 5.35 6.90 11.78
CA ASP A 103 6.21 7.51 12.81
C ASP A 103 6.40 6.54 13.99
N SER A 104 5.31 6.01 14.53
CA SER A 104 5.34 5.06 15.65
C SER A 104 6.08 3.78 15.31
N ASP A 105 5.74 3.16 14.18
CA ASP A 105 6.28 1.87 13.77
C ASP A 105 7.79 1.95 13.48
N VAL A 106 8.22 2.96 12.72
CA VAL A 106 9.64 3.13 12.38
C VAL A 106 10.47 3.45 13.63
N MET A 107 9.95 4.29 14.53
CA MET A 107 10.62 4.56 15.81
C MET A 107 10.76 3.29 16.65
N ASN A 108 9.71 2.48 16.76
CA ASN A 108 9.73 1.21 17.49
C ASN A 108 10.74 0.21 16.89
N LEU A 109 10.78 0.06 15.56
CA LEU A 109 11.73 -0.81 14.89
C LEU A 109 13.18 -0.33 15.08
N LYS A 110 13.43 0.98 14.99
CA LYS A 110 14.75 1.57 15.24
C LYS A 110 15.19 1.42 16.71
N ALA A 111 14.26 1.54 17.66
CA ALA A 111 14.54 1.27 19.09
C ALA A 111 14.98 -0.18 19.33
N GLN A 112 14.52 -1.12 18.50
CA GLN A 112 14.98 -2.52 18.48
C GLN A 112 16.27 -2.72 17.68
N GLN A 113 16.97 -1.64 17.29
CA GLN A 113 18.22 -1.67 16.52
C GLN A 113 18.09 -2.27 15.11
N MET A 114 16.88 -2.33 14.57
CA MET A 114 16.65 -2.83 13.23
C MET A 114 17.00 -1.77 12.17
N LYS A 115 17.48 -2.20 11.01
CA LYS A 115 17.69 -1.36 9.83
C LYS A 115 16.39 -1.25 9.04
N VAL A 116 15.65 -0.18 9.23
CA VAL A 116 14.37 0.03 8.56
C VAL A 116 14.57 0.59 7.15
N ILE A 117 14.03 -0.11 6.16
CA ILE A 117 13.96 0.35 4.78
C ILE A 117 12.76 1.29 4.63
N ARG A 118 12.79 2.17 3.62
CA ARG A 118 11.70 3.10 3.35
C ARG A 118 10.36 2.36 3.25
N PRO A 119 9.32 2.79 3.99
CA PRO A 119 8.00 2.20 3.93
C PRO A 119 7.40 2.22 2.52
N VAL A 120 6.59 1.20 2.20
CA VAL A 120 5.77 1.17 0.99
C VAL A 120 4.31 1.10 1.37
N VAL A 121 3.52 1.96 0.75
CA VAL A 121 2.07 2.03 0.93
C VAL A 121 1.39 1.66 -0.37
N PHE A 122 0.48 0.71 -0.34
CA PHE A 122 -0.50 0.44 -1.38
C PHE A 122 -1.80 1.12 -0.98
N PHE A 123 -2.14 2.18 -1.68
CA PHE A 123 -3.37 2.94 -1.50
C PHE A 123 -4.41 2.48 -2.50
N MET A 124 -5.60 2.16 -2.05
CA MET A 124 -6.69 1.68 -2.91
C MET A 124 -8.00 2.38 -2.54
N SER A 125 -8.66 2.99 -3.54
CA SER A 125 -9.95 3.66 -3.38
C SER A 125 -10.77 3.56 -4.67
N ASP A 126 -12.10 3.55 -4.53
CA ASP A 126 -13.06 3.54 -5.63
C ASP A 126 -13.75 4.90 -5.84
N GLY A 127 -13.43 5.89 -5.02
CA GLY A 127 -14.09 7.18 -5.01
C GLY A 127 -13.17 8.39 -5.07
N GLU A 128 -13.80 9.54 -5.14
CA GLU A 128 -13.15 10.83 -4.96
C GLU A 128 -13.13 11.22 -3.48
N PRO A 129 -12.10 11.96 -3.01
CA PRO A 129 -12.06 12.44 -1.65
C PRO A 129 -13.24 13.37 -1.35
N THR A 130 -13.91 13.12 -0.23
CA THR A 130 -15.03 13.95 0.25
C THR A 130 -14.57 15.12 1.12
N ASP A 131 -13.30 15.16 1.50
CA ASP A 131 -12.72 16.22 2.32
C ASP A 131 -11.93 17.24 1.49
N ALA A 132 -12.14 18.53 1.80
CA ALA A 132 -11.30 19.59 1.26
C ALA A 132 -9.95 19.62 2.00
N GLY A 133 -8.85 19.72 1.24
CA GLY A 133 -7.51 19.92 1.83
C GLY A 133 -6.78 18.63 2.19
N TRP A 134 -7.18 17.47 1.69
CA TRP A 134 -6.43 16.22 1.81
C TRP A 134 -5.00 16.35 1.25
N GLN A 135 -4.80 17.21 0.27
CA GLN A 135 -3.51 17.48 -0.35
C GLN A 135 -2.47 17.96 0.68
N GLN A 136 -2.89 18.75 1.70
CA GLN A 136 -1.97 19.16 2.75
C GLN A 136 -1.50 17.96 3.58
N ALA A 137 -2.40 17.09 4.01
CA ALA A 137 -2.04 15.90 4.77
C ALA A 137 -1.15 14.94 3.95
N HIS A 138 -1.41 14.81 2.65
CA HIS A 138 -0.58 14.06 1.73
C HIS A 138 0.81 14.71 1.57
N ALA A 139 0.89 16.03 1.41
CA ALA A 139 2.17 16.75 1.30
C ALA A 139 3.02 16.59 2.57
N GLU A 140 2.42 16.61 3.77
CA GLU A 140 3.13 16.36 5.03
C GLU A 140 3.65 14.92 5.15
N LEU A 141 2.91 13.93 4.62
CA LEU A 141 3.32 12.52 4.58
C LEU A 141 4.46 12.27 3.58
N THR A 142 4.47 13.01 2.47
CA THR A 142 5.39 12.79 1.34
C THR A 142 6.51 13.83 1.27
N ASP A 143 6.60 14.77 2.21
CA ASP A 143 7.63 15.82 2.28
C ASP A 143 9.02 15.22 2.08
N PRO A 144 9.83 15.73 1.15
CA PRO A 144 11.21 15.29 0.96
C PRO A 144 12.07 15.35 2.23
N ASN A 145 11.77 16.25 3.16
CA ASN A 145 12.46 16.39 4.46
C ASN A 145 11.92 15.43 5.53
N TYR A 146 10.77 14.79 5.31
CA TYR A 146 10.27 13.79 6.24
C TYR A 146 11.08 12.51 6.11
N ALA A 147 11.83 12.19 7.16
CA ALA A 147 12.82 11.08 7.15
C ALA A 147 12.19 9.71 6.88
N PHE A 148 10.91 9.53 7.22
CA PHE A 148 10.20 8.25 7.08
C PHE A 148 9.17 8.27 5.95
N ARG A 149 9.25 9.28 5.05
CA ARG A 149 8.32 9.38 3.92
C ARG A 149 8.22 8.05 3.16
N PRO A 150 6.99 7.56 2.90
CA PRO A 150 6.81 6.30 2.19
C PRO A 150 6.97 6.43 0.68
N HIS A 151 7.10 5.29 0.00
CA HIS A 151 6.69 5.15 -1.38
C HIS A 151 5.20 4.78 -1.42
N ILE A 152 4.40 5.55 -2.14
CA ILE A 152 2.97 5.30 -2.29
C ILE A 152 2.70 4.85 -3.72
N MET A 153 2.15 3.65 -3.87
CA MET A 153 1.53 3.15 -5.09
C MET A 153 0.02 3.31 -4.93
N SER A 154 -0.65 3.91 -5.90
CA SER A 154 -2.08 4.20 -5.82
C SER A 154 -2.87 3.46 -6.89
N PHE A 155 -4.03 2.97 -6.49
CA PHE A 155 -4.93 2.19 -7.34
C PHE A 155 -6.35 2.75 -7.23
N GLY A 156 -6.87 3.22 -8.36
CA GLY A 156 -8.24 3.68 -8.50
C GLY A 156 -9.11 2.58 -9.10
N ILE A 157 -10.26 2.34 -8.49
CA ILE A 157 -11.23 1.33 -8.88
C ILE A 157 -12.55 2.06 -9.21
N GLY A 158 -13.38 1.47 -10.06
CA GLY A 158 -14.70 2.02 -10.35
C GLY A 158 -14.66 3.44 -10.91
N SER A 159 -15.22 4.41 -10.20
CA SER A 159 -15.34 5.81 -10.63
C SER A 159 -14.21 6.72 -10.17
N ALA A 160 -13.11 6.18 -9.63
CA ALA A 160 -11.99 6.97 -9.14
C ALA A 160 -11.41 7.90 -10.23
N ASP A 161 -11.15 9.17 -9.88
CA ASP A 161 -10.54 10.13 -10.79
C ASP A 161 -9.05 9.88 -10.99
N GLY A 162 -8.63 9.78 -12.27
CA GLY A 162 -7.25 9.46 -12.62
C GLY A 162 -6.23 10.48 -12.14
N GLN A 163 -6.58 11.78 -12.15
CA GLN A 163 -5.67 12.81 -11.66
C GLN A 163 -5.49 12.71 -10.14
N THR A 164 -6.56 12.52 -9.41
CA THR A 164 -6.54 12.31 -7.95
C THR A 164 -5.68 11.10 -7.59
N ILE A 165 -5.88 9.96 -8.26
CA ILE A 165 -5.08 8.75 -8.03
C ILE A 165 -3.60 8.98 -8.37
N ASN A 166 -3.30 9.71 -9.46
CA ASN A 166 -1.93 10.08 -9.81
C ASN A 166 -1.29 11.00 -8.76
N ASP A 167 -2.04 11.94 -8.20
CA ASP A 167 -1.53 12.89 -7.21
C ASP A 167 -1.24 12.22 -5.86
N VAL A 168 -1.95 11.15 -5.53
CA VAL A 168 -1.67 10.32 -4.34
C VAL A 168 -0.37 9.53 -4.47
N ALA A 169 -0.03 9.06 -5.66
CA ALA A 169 1.20 8.27 -5.86
C ALA A 169 2.46 9.11 -5.73
N THR A 170 3.53 8.51 -5.22
CA THR A 170 4.85 9.15 -5.14
C THR A 170 5.76 8.70 -6.29
N GLU A 171 6.72 9.54 -6.62
CA GLU A 171 7.77 9.20 -7.58
C GLU A 171 8.74 8.16 -6.99
N VAL A 172 9.10 7.16 -7.78
CA VAL A 172 10.10 6.16 -7.44
C VAL A 172 11.39 6.46 -8.23
N GLY A 173 12.43 6.90 -7.52
CA GLY A 173 13.71 7.27 -8.14
C GLY A 173 13.74 8.72 -8.68
N ARG A 174 14.81 9.08 -9.37
CA ARG A 174 14.96 10.40 -10.00
C ARG A 174 14.33 10.37 -11.40
N GLY A 175 13.21 11.07 -11.57
CA GLY A 175 12.53 11.20 -12.87
C GLY A 175 11.78 9.94 -13.30
N VAL A 176 11.56 9.00 -12.39
CA VAL A 176 10.73 7.82 -12.65
C VAL A 176 9.27 8.15 -12.39
N GLN A 177 8.45 7.64 -13.24
CA GLN A 177 7.01 7.75 -13.28
C GLN A 177 6.35 7.38 -11.95
N ARG A 178 5.29 8.07 -11.59
CA ARG A 178 4.44 7.71 -10.45
C ARG A 178 3.75 6.38 -10.72
N GLN A 179 3.67 5.52 -9.71
CA GLN A 179 2.99 4.24 -9.81
C GLN A 179 1.52 4.41 -9.41
N ALA A 180 0.77 4.99 -10.31
CA ALA A 180 -0.66 5.26 -10.20
C ALA A 180 -1.41 4.52 -11.30
N TYR A 181 -2.41 3.73 -10.93
CA TYR A 181 -3.14 2.87 -11.84
C TYR A 181 -4.63 3.03 -11.66
N LEU A 182 -5.37 2.95 -12.78
CA LEU A 182 -6.82 2.90 -12.81
C LEU A 182 -7.31 1.57 -13.34
N ALA A 183 -8.43 1.12 -12.82
CA ALA A 183 -9.21 0.05 -13.41
C ALA A 183 -9.65 0.42 -14.83
N LEU A 184 -9.60 -0.54 -15.74
CA LEU A 184 -10.17 -0.41 -17.08
C LEU A 184 -11.69 -0.60 -17.02
N ASP A 185 -12.41 0.18 -17.85
CA ASP A 185 -13.83 0.00 -18.05
C ASP A 185 -14.15 -1.43 -18.52
N GLY A 186 -15.25 -1.99 -18.02
CA GLY A 186 -15.70 -3.33 -18.37
C GLY A 186 -15.06 -4.47 -17.56
N PHE A 187 -14.08 -4.18 -16.70
CA PHE A 187 -13.58 -5.15 -15.73
C PHE A 187 -14.37 -5.05 -14.43
N ALA A 188 -14.72 -6.19 -13.87
CA ALA A 188 -15.40 -6.26 -12.59
C ALA A 188 -14.47 -5.79 -11.46
N PRO A 189 -14.90 -4.88 -10.56
CA PRO A 189 -14.05 -4.31 -9.49
C PRO A 189 -13.37 -5.39 -8.63
N GLU A 190 -14.06 -6.48 -8.34
CA GLU A 190 -13.52 -7.59 -7.56
C GLU A 190 -12.32 -8.28 -8.22
N LYS A 191 -12.30 -8.36 -9.56
CA LYS A 191 -11.14 -8.89 -10.29
C LYS A 191 -9.95 -7.95 -10.22
N ILE A 192 -10.19 -6.65 -10.36
CA ILE A 192 -9.14 -5.62 -10.23
C ILE A 192 -8.53 -5.64 -8.83
N ILE A 193 -9.36 -5.73 -7.79
CA ILE A 193 -8.90 -5.83 -6.40
C ILE A 193 -8.01 -7.07 -6.22
N ALA A 194 -8.42 -8.21 -6.76
CA ALA A 194 -7.62 -9.43 -6.70
C ALA A 194 -6.24 -9.25 -7.35
N GLU A 195 -6.14 -8.55 -8.47
CA GLU A 195 -4.86 -8.26 -9.14
C GLU A 195 -4.00 -7.27 -8.36
N ILE A 196 -4.59 -6.22 -7.75
CA ILE A 196 -3.88 -5.31 -6.85
C ILE A 196 -3.27 -6.09 -5.66
N ILE A 197 -4.02 -7.01 -5.09
CA ILE A 197 -3.54 -7.90 -4.02
C ILE A 197 -2.38 -8.79 -4.50
N HIS A 198 -2.46 -9.33 -5.72
CA HIS A 198 -1.35 -10.08 -6.31
C HIS A 198 -0.09 -9.22 -6.46
N LEU A 199 -0.24 -7.98 -6.94
CA LEU A 199 0.88 -7.04 -7.05
C LEU A 199 1.49 -6.72 -5.68
N PHE A 200 0.67 -6.56 -4.65
CA PHE A 200 1.12 -6.34 -3.28
C PHE A 200 1.96 -7.53 -2.77
N ILE A 201 1.44 -8.75 -2.89
CA ILE A 201 2.14 -9.98 -2.51
C ILE A 201 3.46 -10.12 -3.29
N ALA A 202 3.44 -9.94 -4.61
CA ALA A 202 4.63 -10.02 -5.45
C ALA A 202 5.69 -8.97 -5.08
N THR A 203 5.27 -7.75 -4.73
CA THR A 203 6.17 -6.69 -4.27
C THR A 203 6.86 -7.06 -2.97
N ILE A 204 6.13 -7.62 -2.01
CA ILE A 204 6.69 -8.08 -0.74
C ILE A 204 7.71 -9.19 -0.97
N ILE A 205 7.32 -10.25 -1.68
CA ILE A 205 8.19 -11.40 -1.95
C ILE A 205 9.45 -10.96 -2.71
N GLY A 206 9.29 -10.20 -3.80
CA GLY A 206 10.40 -9.73 -4.62
C GLY A 206 11.37 -8.82 -3.84
N SER A 207 10.85 -8.00 -2.92
CA SER A 207 11.67 -7.13 -2.07
C SER A 207 12.47 -7.92 -1.04
N THR A 208 11.90 -8.97 -0.45
CA THR A 208 12.59 -9.79 0.55
C THR A 208 13.69 -10.67 -0.07
N GLN A 209 13.56 -11.02 -1.35
CA GLN A 209 14.52 -11.83 -2.09
C GLN A 209 15.68 -11.05 -2.71
N LYS A 210 15.57 -9.71 -2.75
CA LYS A 210 16.58 -8.85 -3.38
C LYS A 210 17.93 -8.98 -2.66
N ALA A 211 18.97 -9.37 -3.40
CA ALA A 211 20.34 -9.40 -2.90
C ALA A 211 20.83 -7.99 -2.52
N GLY A 212 21.54 -7.86 -1.39
CA GLY A 212 21.99 -6.56 -0.88
C GLY A 212 20.94 -5.74 -0.16
N GLY A 213 19.73 -6.23 -0.08
CA GLY A 213 18.60 -5.55 0.55
C GLY A 213 18.04 -4.39 -0.28
N GLY A 214 16.95 -3.82 0.20
CA GLY A 214 16.26 -2.71 -0.45
C GLY A 214 14.95 -3.15 -1.10
N MET A 215 14.18 -2.14 -1.54
CA MET A 215 12.87 -2.35 -2.13
C MET A 215 12.98 -2.83 -3.58
N ASN A 216 12.18 -3.81 -3.94
CA ASN A 216 11.91 -4.19 -5.32
C ASN A 216 10.44 -3.92 -5.61
N ILE A 217 10.18 -2.76 -6.18
CA ILE A 217 8.83 -2.39 -6.60
C ILE A 217 8.72 -2.79 -8.07
N PRO A 218 7.97 -3.83 -8.41
CA PRO A 218 7.79 -4.22 -9.80
C PRO A 218 7.09 -3.10 -10.56
N MET A 219 7.60 -2.81 -11.75
CA MET A 219 6.90 -1.97 -12.74
C MET A 219 6.41 -2.89 -13.85
N PRO A 220 5.15 -3.32 -13.78
CA PRO A 220 4.61 -4.17 -14.83
C PRO A 220 4.63 -3.43 -16.17
N GLU A 221 4.99 -4.14 -17.24
CA GLU A 221 4.88 -3.64 -18.60
C GLU A 221 3.44 -3.21 -18.91
N ALA A 222 3.27 -2.17 -19.72
CA ALA A 222 1.94 -1.64 -20.02
C ALA A 222 0.98 -2.72 -20.57
N SER A 223 1.47 -3.64 -21.39
CA SER A 223 0.72 -4.78 -21.91
C SER A 223 0.27 -5.74 -20.81
N ALA A 224 1.11 -5.98 -19.81
CA ALA A 224 0.78 -6.81 -18.65
C ALA A 224 -0.28 -6.14 -17.78
N LEU A 225 -0.18 -4.81 -17.55
CA LEU A 225 -1.20 -4.05 -16.83
C LEU A 225 -2.57 -4.15 -17.53
N LEU A 226 -2.60 -3.91 -18.85
CA LEU A 226 -3.84 -4.00 -19.63
C LEU A 226 -4.48 -5.40 -19.56
N SER A 227 -3.65 -6.45 -19.55
CA SER A 227 -4.17 -7.84 -19.49
C SER A 227 -4.86 -8.18 -18.17
N ILE A 228 -4.47 -7.49 -17.08
CA ILE A 228 -5.09 -7.64 -15.75
C ILE A 228 -6.14 -6.57 -15.45
N GLY A 229 -6.50 -5.75 -16.44
CA GLY A 229 -7.54 -4.72 -16.30
C GLY A 229 -7.09 -3.42 -15.65
N LEU A 230 -5.79 -3.14 -15.64
CA LEU A 230 -5.22 -1.88 -15.13
C LEU A 230 -4.60 -1.06 -16.26
N LYS A 231 -4.63 0.25 -16.11
CA LYS A 231 -3.92 1.22 -16.96
C LYS A 231 -3.24 2.28 -16.10
N PRO A 232 -2.20 2.98 -16.58
CA PRO A 232 -1.71 4.17 -15.89
C PRO A 232 -2.82 5.18 -15.65
N ALA A 233 -2.84 5.80 -14.47
CA ALA A 233 -3.89 6.75 -14.07
C ALA A 233 -3.92 8.00 -14.95
N VAL A 234 -2.73 8.44 -15.41
CA VAL A 234 -2.61 9.50 -16.42
C VAL A 234 -1.81 8.95 -17.61
N PRO A 235 -2.07 9.46 -18.84
CA PRO A 235 -1.29 9.06 -20.00
C PRO A 235 0.21 9.28 -19.75
N GLN A 236 1.01 8.26 -20.02
CA GLN A 236 2.45 8.39 -19.99
C GLN A 236 2.88 9.29 -21.14
N VAL A 237 3.50 10.42 -20.84
CA VAL A 237 4.16 11.22 -21.88
C VAL A 237 5.35 10.40 -22.34
N SER A 238 5.26 9.81 -23.54
CA SER A 238 6.41 9.27 -24.22
C SER A 238 7.41 10.41 -24.40
N LEU A 239 8.54 10.34 -23.75
CA LEU A 239 9.69 11.17 -24.09
C LEU A 239 10.24 10.59 -25.39
N ASP A 240 9.48 10.69 -26.47
CA ASP A 240 10.01 10.46 -27.79
C ASP A 240 11.02 11.57 -28.06
N VAL A 241 12.26 11.16 -28.07
CA VAL A 241 13.47 11.87 -28.39
C VAL A 241 13.27 12.68 -29.67
N ILE A 242 13.50 13.99 -29.59
CA ILE A 242 13.76 14.83 -30.77
C ILE A 242 15.19 14.59 -31.18
#